data_c12ee51f6fc90d595751cf871ddf8291
#
_entry.id   c12ee51f6fc90d595751cf871ddf8291
#
_cell.length_a   1.000
_cell.length_b   1.000
_cell.length_c   1.000
_cell.angle_alpha   90.00
_cell.angle_beta   90.00
_cell.angle_gamma   90.00
#
_symmetry.space_group_name_H-M   'P 1'
#
loop_
_entity.id
_entity.type
_entity.pdbx_description
1 polymer ?
#
loop_
_entity_poly.entity_id
_entity_poly.type
_entity_poly.pdbx_seq_one_letter_code
_entity_poly.pdbx_strand_id
1 'polypeptide(L)'
;DMFYKSTIDLYIGGQKIDSQSFDYYADIWPNYLADTYSKSRELNNNSSSANPSFVPLQFFFFNHKAFLPLVALQNHQVEIKIHFNETSLSGISETDKRVDIYGNYIFLDKDEREDMVKRNMDFVITQVQKSEHELNTTDGYNTIDISQINHPVKSLFFGFDVSSDDYEND
;
A
#
# COMPACT_ATOMS: atom_id res chain seq x y z
N ASP A 1 -2.85 -3.48 -17.00
CA ASP A 1 -2.36 -3.72 -15.65
C ASP A 1 -3.54 -3.84 -14.68
N MET A 2 -3.71 -5.03 -14.09
CA MET A 2 -4.83 -5.35 -13.19
C MET A 2 -4.90 -4.44 -11.96
N PHE A 3 -3.79 -3.89 -11.55
CA PHE A 3 -3.69 -3.10 -10.33
C PHE A 3 -3.72 -1.58 -10.55
N TYR A 4 -3.76 -1.12 -11.79
CA TYR A 4 -3.78 0.30 -12.10
C TYR A 4 -4.95 1.03 -11.40
N LYS A 5 -4.65 2.11 -10.71
CA LYS A 5 -5.63 2.89 -9.90
C LYS A 5 -6.40 2.09 -8.85
N SER A 6 -5.89 0.93 -8.44
CA SER A 6 -6.45 0.14 -7.34
C SER A 6 -5.88 0.59 -6.00
N THR A 7 -6.63 0.37 -4.92
CA THR A 7 -6.19 0.71 -3.55
C THR A 7 -6.36 -0.46 -2.60
N ILE A 8 -5.51 -0.50 -1.59
CA ILE A 8 -5.61 -1.46 -0.48
C ILE A 8 -5.77 -0.69 0.82
N ASP A 9 -6.84 -0.99 1.54
CA ASP A 9 -7.18 -0.38 2.81
C ASP A 9 -7.00 -1.37 3.96
N LEU A 10 -6.42 -0.91 5.05
CA LEU A 10 -6.36 -1.64 6.32
C LEU A 10 -7.40 -1.08 7.29
N TYR A 11 -8.26 -1.96 7.81
CA TYR A 11 -9.24 -1.63 8.85
C TYR A 11 -8.96 -2.41 10.13
N ILE A 12 -9.09 -1.74 11.28
CA ILE A 12 -9.03 -2.35 12.60
C ILE A 12 -10.22 -1.83 13.42
N GLY A 13 -11.08 -2.74 13.88
CA GLY A 13 -12.28 -2.37 14.64
C GLY A 13 -13.26 -1.47 13.88
N GLY A 14 -13.33 -1.63 12.56
CA GLY A 14 -14.18 -0.80 11.69
C GLY A 14 -13.60 0.57 11.33
N GLN A 15 -12.46 0.94 11.90
CA GLN A 15 -11.77 2.19 11.58
C GLN A 15 -10.71 1.96 10.50
N LYS A 16 -10.70 2.79 9.47
CA LYS A 16 -9.66 2.78 8.44
C LYS A 16 -8.35 3.33 9.03
N ILE A 17 -7.34 2.48 9.07
CA ILE A 17 -6.02 2.81 9.64
C ILE A 17 -5.08 3.34 8.58
N ASP A 18 -5.09 2.73 7.39
CA ASP A 18 -4.22 3.15 6.28
C ASP A 18 -4.89 2.84 4.94
N SER A 19 -4.51 3.57 3.90
CA SER A 19 -4.98 3.39 2.54
C SER A 19 -3.83 3.62 1.58
N GLN A 20 -3.47 2.60 0.81
CA GLN A 20 -2.30 2.64 -0.06
C GLN A 20 -2.72 2.34 -1.49
N SER A 21 -2.25 3.16 -2.44
CA SER A 21 -2.46 2.92 -3.87
C SER A 21 -1.45 1.91 -4.41
N PHE A 22 -1.83 1.17 -5.45
CA PHE A 22 -0.89 0.29 -6.14
C PHE A 22 0.23 1.04 -6.86
N ASP A 23 0.02 2.29 -7.24
CA ASP A 23 1.08 3.15 -7.79
C ASP A 23 2.24 3.32 -6.79
N TYR A 24 1.91 3.38 -5.49
CA TYR A 24 2.93 3.41 -4.45
C TYR A 24 3.79 2.14 -4.43
N TYR A 25 3.18 0.97 -4.64
CA TYR A 25 3.88 -0.30 -4.70
C TYR A 25 4.64 -0.53 -5.99
N ALA A 26 4.12 -0.03 -7.13
CA ALA A 26 4.74 -0.20 -8.43
C ALA A 26 5.90 0.77 -8.66
N ASP A 27 5.72 2.03 -8.29
CA ASP A 27 6.62 3.10 -8.70
C ASP A 27 7.50 3.62 -7.56
N ILE A 28 6.92 3.84 -6.37
CA ILE A 28 7.64 4.49 -5.28
C ILE A 28 8.45 3.48 -4.48
N TRP A 29 7.80 2.43 -3.99
CA TRP A 29 8.46 1.49 -3.09
C TRP A 29 9.66 0.76 -3.74
N PRO A 30 9.56 0.20 -4.96
CA PRO A 30 10.67 -0.51 -5.58
C PRO A 30 11.85 0.40 -5.88
N ASN A 31 11.57 1.62 -6.32
CA ASN A 31 12.61 2.52 -6.82
C ASN A 31 13.31 3.33 -5.72
N TYR A 32 12.61 3.64 -4.64
CA TYR A 32 13.12 4.57 -3.62
C TYR A 32 13.19 3.97 -2.21
N LEU A 33 12.41 2.95 -1.90
CA LEU A 33 12.28 2.44 -0.53
C LEU A 33 12.75 0.98 -0.35
N ALA A 34 12.93 0.22 -1.43
CA ALA A 34 13.42 -1.15 -1.35
C ALA A 34 14.88 -1.19 -0.89
N ASP A 35 15.17 -2.05 0.08
CA ASP A 35 16.51 -2.15 0.70
C ASP A 35 17.55 -2.75 -0.24
N THR A 36 17.13 -3.56 -1.21
CA THR A 36 18.04 -4.30 -2.09
C THR A 36 17.56 -4.25 -3.54
N TYR A 37 18.54 -4.29 -4.45
CA TYR A 37 18.27 -4.37 -5.88
C TYR A 37 17.42 -5.58 -6.28
N SER A 38 17.60 -6.72 -5.61
CA SER A 38 16.79 -7.91 -5.90
C SER A 38 15.31 -7.69 -5.60
N LYS A 39 14.97 -7.07 -4.47
CA LYS A 39 13.58 -6.73 -4.13
C LYS A 39 12.99 -5.73 -5.11
N SER A 40 13.76 -4.70 -5.48
CA SER A 40 13.34 -3.73 -6.48
C SER A 40 13.04 -4.38 -7.83
N ARG A 41 13.93 -5.25 -8.30
CA ARG A 41 13.77 -5.92 -9.59
C ARG A 41 12.60 -6.90 -9.62
N GLU A 42 12.40 -7.67 -8.56
CA GLU A 42 11.28 -8.63 -8.48
C GLU A 42 9.92 -7.92 -8.56
N LEU A 43 9.79 -6.77 -7.95
CA LEU A 43 8.55 -6.00 -8.02
C LEU A 43 8.35 -5.32 -9.38
N ASN A 44 9.42 -4.82 -9.99
CA ASN A 44 9.36 -4.21 -11.32
C ASN A 44 9.15 -5.23 -12.46
N ASN A 45 9.57 -6.48 -12.28
CA ASN A 45 9.43 -7.54 -13.30
C ASN A 45 8.04 -8.20 -13.33
N ASN A 46 7.12 -7.82 -12.47
CA ASN A 46 5.77 -8.38 -12.40
C ASN A 46 4.88 -8.04 -13.61
N SER A 47 5.40 -7.39 -14.62
CA SER A 47 4.68 -7.08 -15.86
C SER A 47 4.63 -8.23 -16.89
N SER A 48 5.33 -9.35 -16.69
CA SER A 48 5.20 -10.49 -17.59
C SER A 48 4.11 -11.44 -17.12
N SER A 49 3.14 -11.67 -17.96
CA SER A 49 1.85 -12.33 -17.73
C SER A 49 1.86 -13.82 -17.33
N ALA A 50 2.99 -14.39 -16.98
CA ALA A 50 3.12 -15.81 -16.70
C ALA A 50 3.34 -16.16 -15.21
N ASN A 51 3.68 -15.19 -14.36
CA ASN A 51 3.95 -15.44 -12.94
C ASN A 51 2.99 -14.65 -12.05
N PRO A 52 2.53 -15.24 -10.93
CA PRO A 52 1.72 -14.50 -9.98
C PRO A 52 2.52 -13.32 -9.42
N SER A 53 1.90 -12.15 -9.45
CA SER A 53 2.49 -10.95 -8.87
C SER A 53 2.28 -10.96 -7.36
N PHE A 54 3.37 -10.97 -6.59
CA PHE A 54 3.31 -10.82 -5.14
C PHE A 54 3.65 -9.38 -4.77
N VAL A 55 2.75 -8.73 -4.07
CA VAL A 55 2.92 -7.35 -3.60
C VAL A 55 3.06 -7.36 -2.08
N PRO A 56 4.22 -6.95 -1.53
CA PRO A 56 4.38 -6.86 -0.08
C PRO A 56 3.57 -5.68 0.46
N LEU A 57 2.62 -5.95 1.36
CA LEU A 57 1.79 -4.91 1.95
C LEU A 57 2.60 -4.08 2.95
N GLN A 58 2.83 -2.81 2.65
CA GLN A 58 3.69 -1.89 3.41
C GLN A 58 2.98 -1.20 4.59
N PHE A 59 2.03 -1.87 5.21
CA PHE A 59 1.39 -1.35 6.41
C PHE A 59 2.38 -1.26 7.58
N PHE A 60 2.05 -0.52 8.62
CA PHE A 60 2.94 -0.22 9.74
C PHE A 60 3.66 -1.44 10.34
N PHE A 61 3.02 -2.62 10.28
CA PHE A 61 3.58 -3.88 10.81
C PHE A 61 4.51 -4.61 9.84
N PHE A 62 4.69 -4.14 8.62
CA PHE A 62 5.66 -4.71 7.68
C PHE A 62 7.11 -4.46 8.13
N ASN A 63 7.34 -3.42 8.89
CA ASN A 63 8.66 -3.10 9.41
C ASN A 63 9.11 -4.20 10.40
N HIS A 64 10.37 -4.66 10.28
CA HIS A 64 10.95 -5.72 11.13
C HIS A 64 10.89 -5.45 12.64
N LYS A 65 10.63 -4.22 13.07
CA LYS A 65 10.47 -3.82 14.47
C LYS A 65 9.02 -3.70 14.92
N ALA A 66 8.07 -3.97 14.03
CA ALA A 66 6.64 -3.86 14.31
C ALA A 66 5.93 -5.18 14.01
N PHE A 67 4.80 -5.39 14.63
CA PHE A 67 3.93 -6.54 14.39
C PHE A 67 2.47 -6.12 14.60
N LEU A 68 1.56 -6.90 14.05
CA LEU A 68 0.13 -6.74 14.26
C LEU A 68 -0.30 -7.65 15.41
N PRO A 69 -0.66 -7.13 16.60
CA PRO A 69 -0.96 -7.93 17.79
C PRO A 69 -2.38 -8.51 17.76
N LEU A 70 -2.64 -9.47 16.85
CA LEU A 70 -3.97 -10.06 16.66
C LEU A 70 -4.52 -10.67 17.95
N VAL A 71 -3.65 -11.18 18.83
CA VAL A 71 -4.05 -11.72 20.14
C VAL A 71 -4.67 -10.65 21.05
N ALA A 72 -4.15 -9.42 21.00
CA ALA A 72 -4.70 -8.30 21.77
C ALA A 72 -5.95 -7.69 21.12
N LEU A 73 -6.16 -7.94 19.82
CA LEU A 73 -7.29 -7.41 19.04
C LEU A 73 -8.50 -8.37 19.01
N GLN A 74 -8.67 -9.23 20.00
CA GLN A 74 -9.72 -10.27 20.00
C GLN A 74 -11.15 -9.74 19.80
N ASN A 75 -11.42 -8.51 20.23
CA ASN A 75 -12.71 -7.86 20.10
C ASN A 75 -12.80 -6.90 18.91
N HIS A 76 -11.73 -6.80 18.11
CA HIS A 76 -11.64 -5.92 16.95
C HIS A 76 -11.35 -6.73 15.70
N GLN A 77 -12.26 -6.65 14.74
CA GLN A 77 -12.05 -7.28 13.44
C GLN A 77 -10.94 -6.53 12.70
N VAL A 78 -9.99 -7.28 12.14
CA VAL A 78 -8.95 -6.75 11.25
C VAL A 78 -9.30 -7.17 9.83
N GLU A 79 -9.44 -6.19 8.94
CA GLU A 79 -9.84 -6.40 7.55
C GLU A 79 -8.86 -5.73 6.61
N ILE A 80 -8.57 -6.40 5.50
CA ILE A 80 -7.90 -5.81 4.34
C ILE A 80 -8.94 -5.74 3.23
N LYS A 81 -9.19 -4.53 2.73
CA LYS A 81 -10.12 -4.31 1.61
C LYS A 81 -9.32 -3.88 0.38
N ILE A 82 -9.51 -4.61 -0.71
CA ILE A 82 -8.88 -4.29 -1.98
C ILE A 82 -9.97 -3.71 -2.89
N HIS A 83 -9.76 -2.49 -3.33
CA HIS A 83 -10.62 -1.80 -4.29
C HIS A 83 -9.96 -1.85 -5.66
N PHE A 84 -10.45 -2.75 -6.51
CA PHE A 84 -9.99 -2.83 -7.89
C PHE A 84 -10.68 -1.78 -8.74
N ASN A 85 -9.93 -1.22 -9.69
CA ASN A 85 -10.54 -0.44 -10.75
C ASN A 85 -11.37 -1.38 -11.66
N GLU A 86 -12.61 -1.00 -11.97
CA GLU A 86 -13.53 -1.80 -12.79
C GLU A 86 -12.93 -2.16 -14.16
N THR A 87 -12.23 -1.20 -14.79
CA THR A 87 -11.56 -1.43 -16.07
C THR A 87 -10.47 -2.51 -15.98
N SER A 88 -9.79 -2.60 -14.85
CA SER A 88 -8.71 -3.56 -14.63
C SER A 88 -9.19 -5.00 -14.55
N LEU A 89 -10.44 -5.23 -14.19
CA LEU A 89 -11.05 -6.57 -14.08
C LEU A 89 -11.77 -7.02 -15.35
N SER A 90 -12.03 -6.15 -16.31
CA SER A 90 -12.86 -6.39 -17.49
C SER A 90 -12.28 -7.36 -18.50
N GLY A 91 -11.17 -7.92 -18.39
CA GLY A 91 -10.59 -8.92 -19.30
C GLY A 91 -10.23 -10.24 -18.63
N ILE A 92 -10.53 -10.39 -17.33
CA ILE A 92 -10.12 -11.53 -16.54
C ILE A 92 -11.29 -12.51 -16.42
N SER A 93 -11.03 -13.78 -16.74
CA SER A 93 -12.02 -14.84 -16.54
C SER A 93 -12.44 -14.94 -15.06
N GLU A 94 -13.70 -15.21 -14.78
CA GLU A 94 -14.19 -15.39 -13.40
C GLU A 94 -13.46 -16.52 -12.64
N THR A 95 -12.95 -17.52 -13.36
CA THR A 95 -12.17 -18.62 -12.78
C THR A 95 -10.77 -18.21 -12.37
N ASP A 96 -10.25 -17.12 -12.92
CA ASP A 96 -8.87 -16.66 -12.70
C ASP A 96 -8.77 -15.49 -11.70
N LYS A 97 -9.92 -15.02 -11.21
CA LYS A 97 -10.01 -13.96 -10.19
C LYS A 97 -9.76 -14.54 -8.80
N ARG A 98 -8.51 -14.76 -8.47
CA ARG A 98 -8.09 -15.28 -7.16
C ARG A 98 -7.04 -14.40 -6.52
N VAL A 99 -7.20 -14.12 -5.24
CA VAL A 99 -6.22 -13.39 -4.41
C VAL A 99 -5.81 -14.31 -3.26
N ASP A 100 -4.53 -14.57 -3.15
CA ASP A 100 -3.93 -15.32 -2.05
C ASP A 100 -3.18 -14.35 -1.13
N ILE A 101 -3.42 -14.45 0.18
CA ILE A 101 -2.74 -13.63 1.19
C ILE A 101 -1.84 -14.53 2.02
N TYR A 102 -0.56 -14.19 2.08
CA TYR A 102 0.44 -14.89 2.88
C TYR A 102 0.83 -14.04 4.09
N GLY A 103 0.83 -14.64 5.26
CA GLY A 103 1.22 -13.98 6.50
C GLY A 103 2.30 -14.78 7.23
N ASN A 104 3.30 -14.09 7.74
CA ASN A 104 4.29 -14.67 8.65
C ASN A 104 3.79 -14.52 10.08
N TYR A 105 3.53 -15.63 10.76
CA TYR A 105 3.00 -15.65 12.11
C TYR A 105 4.10 -15.90 13.14
N ILE A 106 4.02 -15.14 14.24
CA ILE A 106 4.83 -15.37 15.43
C ILE A 106 4.00 -16.22 16.39
N PHE A 107 4.47 -17.42 16.70
CA PHE A 107 3.84 -18.32 17.65
C PHE A 107 4.27 -17.94 19.08
N LEU A 108 3.31 -17.65 19.91
CA LEU A 108 3.50 -17.32 21.31
C LEU A 108 3.01 -18.48 22.19
N ASP A 109 3.67 -18.73 23.32
CA ASP A 109 3.16 -19.62 24.35
C ASP A 109 1.97 -19.03 25.09
N LYS A 110 1.43 -19.77 26.05
CA LYS A 110 0.23 -19.35 26.77
C LYS A 110 0.49 -18.11 27.64
N ASP A 111 1.62 -18.08 28.32
CA ASP A 111 1.94 -17.01 29.28
C ASP A 111 2.25 -15.71 28.52
N GLU A 112 2.95 -15.79 27.38
CA GLU A 112 3.21 -14.67 26.50
C GLU A 112 1.93 -14.08 25.90
N ARG A 113 0.98 -14.94 25.51
CA ARG A 113 -0.35 -14.48 25.03
C ARG A 113 -1.11 -13.71 26.08
N GLU A 114 -1.18 -14.27 27.29
CA GLU A 114 -1.89 -13.63 28.41
C GLU A 114 -1.25 -12.29 28.77
N ASP A 115 0.05 -12.21 28.72
CA ASP A 115 0.81 -10.99 28.98
C ASP A 115 0.56 -9.94 27.90
N MET A 116 0.54 -10.33 26.63
CA MET A 116 0.27 -9.45 25.49
C MET A 116 -1.15 -8.86 25.55
N VAL A 117 -2.14 -9.64 25.98
CA VAL A 117 -3.53 -9.16 26.14
C VAL A 117 -3.65 -8.16 27.28
N LYS A 118 -2.85 -8.31 28.36
CA LYS A 118 -2.90 -7.45 29.55
C LYS A 118 -2.12 -6.14 29.37
N ARG A 119 -1.15 -6.12 28.44
CA ARG A 119 -0.31 -4.93 28.22
C ARG A 119 -1.06 -3.87 27.44
N ASN A 120 -0.97 -2.65 27.89
CA ASN A 120 -1.32 -1.48 27.09
C ASN A 120 -0.19 -1.29 26.06
N MET A 121 -0.51 -1.37 24.78
CA MET A 121 0.47 -1.24 23.70
C MET A 121 0.15 -0.01 22.85
N ASP A 122 1.10 0.91 22.79
CA ASP A 122 1.03 2.07 21.90
C ASP A 122 1.98 1.85 20.72
N PHE A 123 1.47 2.04 19.51
CA PHE A 123 2.26 1.92 18.29
C PHE A 123 2.37 3.26 17.60
N VAL A 124 3.59 3.60 17.24
CA VAL A 124 3.83 4.67 16.26
C VAL A 124 3.66 4.06 14.88
N ILE A 125 2.65 4.50 14.17
CA ILE A 125 2.34 4.02 12.82
C ILE A 125 2.78 5.05 11.77
N THR A 126 3.18 4.55 10.61
CA THR A 126 3.35 5.36 9.40
C THR A 126 2.20 5.08 8.47
N GLN A 127 1.65 6.12 7.87
CA GLN A 127 0.58 6.03 6.88
C GLN A 127 1.03 6.65 5.58
N VAL A 128 0.50 6.15 4.47
CA VAL A 128 0.70 6.74 3.14
C VAL A 128 -0.51 7.60 2.81
N GLN A 129 -0.28 8.84 2.42
CA GLN A 129 -1.34 9.74 1.95
C GLN A 129 -1.02 10.17 0.53
N LYS A 130 -1.98 9.99 -0.38
CA LYS A 130 -1.93 10.45 -1.77
C LYS A 130 -2.88 11.63 -1.92
N SER A 131 -2.41 12.68 -2.57
CA SER A 131 -3.25 13.78 -3.03
C SER A 131 -2.98 14.02 -4.51
N GLU A 132 -4.02 14.32 -5.25
CA GLU A 132 -3.96 14.61 -6.68
C GLU A 132 -4.27 16.08 -6.90
N HIS A 133 -3.48 16.72 -7.75
CA HIS A 133 -3.63 18.13 -8.06
C HIS A 133 -3.54 18.33 -9.57
N GLU A 134 -4.49 19.06 -10.12
CA GLU A 134 -4.44 19.49 -11.51
C GLU A 134 -3.41 20.61 -11.66
N LEU A 135 -2.56 20.52 -12.67
CA LEU A 135 -1.55 21.51 -12.95
C LEU A 135 -2.10 22.54 -13.95
N ASN A 136 -1.84 23.82 -13.67
CA ASN A 136 -2.09 24.88 -14.63
C ASN A 136 -0.91 24.94 -15.61
N THR A 137 -1.15 24.65 -16.88
CA THR A 137 -0.13 24.65 -17.92
C THR A 137 0.17 26.05 -18.49
N THR A 138 -0.63 27.05 -18.12
CA THR A 138 -0.51 28.42 -18.62
C THR A 138 0.50 29.25 -17.80
N ASP A 139 0.66 28.94 -16.53
CA ASP A 139 1.57 29.64 -15.63
C ASP A 139 2.90 28.90 -15.53
N GLY A 140 3.99 29.63 -15.41
CA GLY A 140 5.33 29.04 -15.28
C GLY A 140 5.60 28.36 -13.93
N TYR A 141 4.66 28.40 -12.99
CA TYR A 141 4.77 27.72 -11.69
C TYR A 141 3.39 27.27 -11.20
N ASN A 142 3.40 26.18 -10.43
CA ASN A 142 2.21 25.65 -9.76
C ASN A 142 2.47 25.56 -8.27
N THR A 143 1.50 25.93 -7.45
CA THR A 143 1.57 25.83 -6.00
C THR A 143 0.68 24.70 -5.54
N ILE A 144 1.25 23.72 -4.86
CA ILE A 144 0.52 22.62 -4.24
C ILE A 144 0.44 22.87 -2.75
N ASP A 145 -0.76 23.02 -2.21
CA ASP A 145 -0.99 23.21 -0.79
C ASP A 145 -0.97 21.85 -0.06
N ILE A 146 0.01 21.69 0.82
CA ILE A 146 0.17 20.51 1.68
C ILE A 146 -0.19 20.77 3.13
N SER A 147 -0.80 21.91 3.46
CA SER A 147 -1.17 22.28 4.83
C SER A 147 -2.18 21.35 5.49
N GLN A 148 -2.87 20.52 4.70
CA GLN A 148 -3.79 19.50 5.21
C GLN A 148 -3.06 18.31 5.86
N ILE A 149 -1.75 18.16 5.66
CA ILE A 149 -0.93 17.13 6.28
C ILE A 149 -0.56 17.59 7.69
N ASN A 150 -1.38 17.24 8.68
CA ASN A 150 -1.25 17.73 10.06
C ASN A 150 -0.25 16.94 10.92
N HIS A 151 0.38 15.90 10.39
CA HIS A 151 1.32 15.06 11.10
C HIS A 151 2.75 15.20 10.57
N PRO A 152 3.77 14.85 11.37
CA PRO A 152 5.16 14.87 10.92
C PRO A 152 5.35 14.03 9.65
N VAL A 153 5.90 14.62 8.61
CA VAL A 153 6.15 13.96 7.33
C VAL A 153 7.56 13.40 7.30
N LYS A 154 7.69 12.12 6.99
CA LYS A 154 8.97 11.44 6.86
C LYS A 154 9.61 11.64 5.48
N SER A 155 8.79 11.58 4.44
CA SER A 155 9.23 11.74 3.04
C SER A 155 8.07 12.23 2.18
N LEU A 156 8.39 12.98 1.14
CA LEU A 156 7.44 13.42 0.12
C LEU A 156 7.95 12.94 -1.23
N PHE A 157 7.05 12.37 -2.01
CA PHE A 157 7.29 11.97 -3.39
C PHE A 157 6.28 12.68 -4.27
N PHE A 158 6.72 13.15 -5.42
CA PHE A 158 5.84 13.69 -6.43
C PHE A 158 6.12 13.01 -7.76
N GLY A 159 5.08 12.81 -8.56
CA GLY A 159 5.15 12.24 -9.88
C GLY A 159 4.17 12.96 -10.80
N PHE A 160 4.42 12.89 -12.08
CA PHE A 160 3.51 13.39 -13.10
C PHE A 160 2.83 12.19 -13.76
N ASP A 161 1.50 12.23 -13.83
CA ASP A 161 0.72 11.31 -14.66
C ASP A 161 0.61 11.96 -16.04
N VAL A 162 1.41 11.48 -16.97
CA VAL A 162 1.35 11.94 -18.36
C VAL A 162 0.44 10.95 -19.10
N SER A 163 -0.72 11.42 -19.55
CA SER A 163 -1.59 10.61 -20.38
C SER A 163 -0.86 10.24 -21.67
N SER A 164 -0.93 8.97 -22.05
CA SER A 164 -0.25 8.39 -23.22
C SER A 164 -0.65 9.01 -24.57
N ASP A 165 -1.61 9.90 -24.58
CA ASP A 165 -2.11 10.56 -25.79
C ASP A 165 -1.18 11.68 -26.32
N ASP A 166 -0.18 12.09 -25.53
CA ASP A 166 0.74 13.18 -25.91
C ASP A 166 2.00 12.70 -26.66
N TYR A 167 2.21 11.40 -26.84
CA TYR A 167 3.41 10.86 -27.50
C TYR A 167 3.25 10.48 -28.98
N GLU A 168 2.09 10.70 -29.59
CA GLU A 168 1.86 10.34 -31.01
C GLU A 168 2.14 11.44 -32.05
N ASN A 169 2.69 12.60 -31.66
CA ASN A 169 2.96 13.68 -32.60
C ASN A 169 4.34 14.31 -32.42
N ASP A 170 5.42 13.55 -32.72
CA ASP A 170 6.69 14.11 -33.15
C ASP A 170 7.46 13.13 -34.07
#